data_307e057ca3387afdbabaad5b75167053
#
_entry.id   307e057ca3387afdbabaad5b75167053
#
_cell.length_a   1.000
_cell.length_b   1.000
_cell.length_c   1.000
_cell.angle_alpha   90.00
_cell.angle_beta   90.00
_cell.angle_gamma   90.00
#
_symmetry.space_group_name_H-M   'P 1'
#
loop_
_entity.id
_entity.type
_entity.pdbx_description
1 polymer ?
#
loop_
_entity_poly.entity_id
_entity_poly.type
_entity_poly.pdbx_seq_one_letter_code
_entity_poly.pdbx_strand_id
1 'polypeptide(L)'
;MLAGDDMNKKIVVGFIVVVFLLVVSFSVCSFMKKAQNKPIEKLEATVLEVNDSSMTVMDSNHSIYTLDVNINAKVGDEAVIEYTGLLDKNKNIQSIKVVNYKVLSVAKDEDGIPVNYQDNGIFSDYYVLAYNKLKELSLDEKIGQLLLVRYSDSAKRDLTKYKFSGFVFFAKDFKDKTEQEVKNMINDLQDISSIPLLTSVDEEGGTVVRVSSNPNLSPYKFKSPQELYSEGGFEAIKNDTIKKSEVLYNLGLNLNLAPVVDVSTNKGDYMYLRTLGQATELTKKYAKTVIEASKQGKVSYTLKHFPGYGNNSDTHTGSSVDTRTYEDIVNNDLPPFESGIEAGAEAVLVSHNIVNSIDPDNPASLSISVHNLLRNKLNFTGAIITDDLAMDAVSSINDVAVKAILAGNDLIITTDYATSFNSIKNAVDEGRISEELINKLAFKVLAWKYYKGLMIDLK
;
A
#
# COMPACT_ATOMS: atom_id res chain seq x y z
N MET A 1 -6.73 -8.02 95.54
CA MET A 1 -7.24 -7.07 94.50
C MET A 1 -6.24 -6.88 93.36
N LEU A 2 -5.74 -7.96 92.75
CA LEU A 2 -4.76 -7.86 91.61
C LEU A 2 -5.01 -8.87 90.49
N ALA A 3 -6.12 -9.60 90.48
CA ALA A 3 -6.40 -10.61 89.43
C ALA A 3 -7.43 -10.15 88.36
N GLY A 4 -8.11 -8.99 88.55
CA GLY A 4 -9.14 -8.52 87.61
C GLY A 4 -8.64 -7.67 86.42
N ASP A 5 -7.48 -7.04 86.61
CA ASP A 5 -6.98 -6.06 85.62
C ASP A 5 -6.27 -6.70 84.39
N ASP A 6 -5.70 -7.89 84.58
CA ASP A 6 -4.96 -8.62 83.53
C ASP A 6 -5.90 -9.38 82.62
N MET A 7 -7.08 -9.80 83.14
CA MET A 7 -8.08 -10.47 82.30
C MET A 7 -8.83 -9.49 81.35
N ASN A 8 -9.09 -8.26 81.83
CA ASN A 8 -9.70 -7.22 81.01
C ASN A 8 -8.74 -6.72 79.88
N LYS A 9 -7.44 -6.62 80.16
CA LYS A 9 -6.44 -6.27 79.15
C LYS A 9 -6.31 -7.33 78.07
N LYS A 10 -6.33 -8.61 78.43
CA LYS A 10 -6.29 -9.72 77.47
C LYS A 10 -7.56 -9.80 76.57
N ILE A 11 -8.73 -9.50 77.13
CA ILE A 11 -9.98 -9.45 76.43
C ILE A 11 -10.00 -8.25 75.44
N VAL A 12 -9.52 -7.07 75.84
CA VAL A 12 -9.44 -5.88 75.03
C VAL A 12 -8.42 -6.06 73.86
N VAL A 13 -7.24 -6.65 74.17
CA VAL A 13 -6.23 -6.96 73.12
C VAL A 13 -6.76 -8.01 72.16
N GLY A 14 -7.43 -9.07 72.65
CA GLY A 14 -8.09 -10.07 71.76
C GLY A 14 -9.15 -9.47 70.89
N PHE A 15 -9.98 -8.52 71.33
CA PHE A 15 -10.99 -7.83 70.58
C PHE A 15 -10.38 -6.90 69.52
N ILE A 16 -9.32 -6.17 69.85
CA ILE A 16 -8.59 -5.31 68.89
C ILE A 16 -7.94 -6.13 67.78
N VAL A 17 -7.33 -7.29 68.10
CA VAL A 17 -6.73 -8.19 67.12
C VAL A 17 -7.79 -8.78 66.17
N VAL A 18 -8.93 -9.19 66.74
CA VAL A 18 -10.05 -9.73 65.86
C VAL A 18 -10.64 -8.65 65.03
N VAL A 19 -10.84 -7.41 65.51
CA VAL A 19 -11.32 -6.28 64.70
C VAL A 19 -10.29 -5.90 63.63
N PHE A 20 -8.99 -5.90 63.97
CA PHE A 20 -7.94 -5.62 63.01
C PHE A 20 -7.87 -6.70 61.90
N LEU A 21 -7.99 -7.98 62.24
CA LEU A 21 -8.06 -9.08 61.29
C LEU A 21 -9.32 -9.02 60.40
N LEU A 22 -10.45 -8.61 60.96
CA LEU A 22 -11.70 -8.40 60.21
C LEU A 22 -11.57 -7.20 59.27
N VAL A 23 -10.97 -6.08 59.69
CA VAL A 23 -10.74 -4.90 58.87
C VAL A 23 -9.74 -5.22 57.76
N VAL A 24 -8.65 -5.94 58.02
CA VAL A 24 -7.67 -6.37 57.04
C VAL A 24 -8.30 -7.36 56.05
N SER A 25 -9.08 -8.33 56.53
CA SER A 25 -9.79 -9.28 55.62
C SER A 25 -10.85 -8.59 54.77
N PHE A 26 -11.58 -7.59 55.31
CA PHE A 26 -12.55 -6.80 54.56
C PHE A 26 -11.87 -5.88 53.52
N SER A 27 -10.71 -5.28 53.87
CA SER A 27 -9.89 -4.48 52.97
C SER A 27 -9.28 -5.33 51.90
N VAL A 28 -8.75 -6.51 52.21
CA VAL A 28 -8.20 -7.46 51.20
C VAL A 28 -9.30 -8.00 50.32
N CYS A 29 -10.49 -8.33 50.87
CA CYS A 29 -11.64 -8.80 50.09
C CYS A 29 -12.22 -7.68 49.21
N SER A 30 -12.21 -6.42 49.69
CA SER A 30 -12.60 -5.23 48.92
C SER A 30 -11.58 -4.90 47.82
N PHE A 31 -10.28 -5.07 48.13
CA PHE A 31 -9.20 -4.90 47.14
C PHE A 31 -9.21 -6.03 46.13
N MET A 32 -9.46 -7.28 46.51
CA MET A 32 -9.63 -8.41 45.60
C MET A 32 -10.90 -8.27 44.74
N LYS A 33 -12.02 -7.74 45.25
CA LYS A 33 -13.22 -7.42 44.46
C LYS A 33 -12.98 -6.27 43.51
N LYS A 34 -12.17 -5.26 43.85
CA LYS A 34 -11.76 -4.18 42.94
C LYS A 34 -10.78 -4.65 41.85
N ALA A 35 -9.96 -5.69 42.16
CA ALA A 35 -9.06 -6.28 41.16
C ALA A 35 -9.78 -7.20 40.16
N GLN A 36 -11.03 -7.62 40.43
CA GLN A 36 -11.78 -8.55 39.59
C GLN A 36 -12.69 -7.89 38.51
N ASN A 37 -12.88 -6.57 38.55
CA ASN A 37 -13.70 -5.86 37.56
C ASN A 37 -12.91 -4.74 36.91
N LYS A 38 -11.89 -5.09 36.11
CA LYS A 38 -11.39 -4.13 35.12
C LYS A 38 -12.50 -3.89 34.09
N PRO A 39 -12.80 -2.64 33.72
CA PRO A 39 -13.79 -2.37 32.68
C PRO A 39 -13.42 -3.12 31.39
N ILE A 40 -14.42 -3.68 30.74
CA ILE A 40 -14.26 -4.26 29.40
C ILE A 40 -14.33 -3.10 28.42
N GLU A 41 -13.23 -2.89 27.71
CA GLU A 41 -13.09 -1.92 26.63
C GLU A 41 -13.40 -2.62 25.31
N LYS A 42 -13.70 -1.83 24.27
CA LYS A 42 -13.92 -2.32 22.91
C LYS A 42 -12.96 -1.67 21.95
N LEU A 43 -12.40 -2.47 21.07
CA LEU A 43 -11.58 -2.05 19.94
C LEU A 43 -12.26 -2.56 18.67
N GLU A 44 -12.68 -1.65 17.82
CA GLU A 44 -13.05 -1.99 16.43
C GLU A 44 -11.80 -1.86 15.58
N ALA A 45 -11.43 -2.94 14.89
CA ALA A 45 -10.17 -2.98 14.18
C ALA A 45 -10.19 -3.97 13.00
N THR A 46 -9.32 -3.68 12.03
CA THR A 46 -8.97 -4.59 10.93
C THR A 46 -7.80 -5.46 11.36
N VAL A 47 -7.88 -6.77 11.15
CA VAL A 47 -6.77 -7.70 11.39
C VAL A 47 -5.75 -7.57 10.26
N LEU A 48 -4.50 -7.25 10.61
CA LEU A 48 -3.40 -7.06 9.66
C LEU A 48 -2.48 -8.28 9.57
N GLU A 49 -2.30 -8.99 10.69
CA GLU A 49 -1.41 -10.15 10.78
C GLU A 49 -1.89 -11.10 11.87
N VAL A 50 -1.73 -12.39 11.67
CA VAL A 50 -2.03 -13.43 12.67
C VAL A 50 -0.85 -14.39 12.73
N ASN A 51 -0.28 -14.55 13.94
CA ASN A 51 0.77 -15.50 14.26
C ASN A 51 0.29 -16.47 15.35
N ASP A 52 1.07 -17.51 15.63
CA ASP A 52 0.71 -18.55 16.61
C ASP A 52 0.38 -18.01 18.01
N SER A 53 0.98 -16.87 18.41
CA SER A 53 0.83 -16.28 19.75
C SER A 53 0.44 -14.81 19.73
N SER A 54 0.28 -14.18 18.56
CA SER A 54 -0.02 -12.76 18.47
C SER A 54 -0.90 -12.43 17.28
N MET A 55 -1.63 -11.32 17.37
CA MET A 55 -2.44 -10.76 16.32
C MET A 55 -2.16 -9.25 16.22
N THR A 56 -1.82 -8.77 15.03
CA THR A 56 -1.66 -7.35 14.74
C THR A 56 -2.94 -6.79 14.15
N VAL A 57 -3.44 -5.70 14.73
CA VAL A 57 -4.69 -5.06 14.32
C VAL A 57 -4.51 -3.56 14.17
N MET A 58 -5.36 -2.94 13.33
CA MET A 58 -5.39 -1.50 13.11
C MET A 58 -6.77 -0.94 13.45
N ASP A 59 -6.85 0.06 14.32
CA ASP A 59 -8.10 0.73 14.67
C ASP A 59 -8.57 1.73 13.59
N SER A 60 -9.75 2.28 13.74
CA SER A 60 -10.33 3.28 12.82
C SER A 60 -9.55 4.60 12.77
N ASN A 61 -8.67 4.85 13.75
CA ASN A 61 -7.74 5.98 13.76
C ASN A 61 -6.37 5.61 13.18
N HIS A 62 -6.28 4.42 12.54
CA HIS A 62 -5.08 3.86 11.93
C HIS A 62 -3.91 3.61 12.90
N SER A 63 -4.23 3.45 14.20
CA SER A 63 -3.24 3.03 15.16
C SER A 63 -3.09 1.51 15.13
N ILE A 64 -1.85 1.04 15.07
CA ILE A 64 -1.54 -0.39 14.99
C ILE A 64 -1.19 -0.90 16.38
N TYR A 65 -1.74 -2.07 16.73
CA TYR A 65 -1.49 -2.76 17.97
C TYR A 65 -1.19 -4.23 17.73
N THR A 66 -0.11 -4.73 18.28
CA THR A 66 0.15 -6.18 18.32
C THR A 66 -0.34 -6.72 19.67
N LEU A 67 -1.35 -7.57 19.61
CA LEU A 67 -2.01 -8.17 20.78
C LEU A 67 -1.37 -9.53 21.05
N ASP A 68 -1.00 -9.81 22.32
CA ASP A 68 -0.50 -11.11 22.76
C ASP A 68 -1.72 -12.04 22.97
N VAL A 69 -2.18 -12.65 21.90
CA VAL A 69 -3.40 -13.48 21.88
C VAL A 69 -3.29 -14.59 20.83
N ASN A 70 -3.86 -15.75 21.17
CA ASN A 70 -4.09 -16.85 20.22
C ASN A 70 -5.58 -16.92 19.94
N ILE A 71 -6.01 -16.36 18.80
CA ILE A 71 -7.40 -16.28 18.36
C ILE A 71 -7.46 -16.77 16.91
N ASN A 72 -8.49 -17.54 16.60
CA ASN A 72 -8.76 -17.95 15.21
C ASN A 72 -9.33 -16.76 14.42
N ALA A 73 -8.46 -15.82 14.04
CA ALA A 73 -8.75 -14.67 13.21
C ALA A 73 -8.12 -14.87 11.82
N LYS A 74 -8.64 -14.14 10.83
CA LYS A 74 -8.07 -14.11 9.48
C LYS A 74 -7.60 -12.69 9.17
N VAL A 75 -6.52 -12.56 8.45
CA VAL A 75 -6.08 -11.27 7.95
C VAL A 75 -7.16 -10.70 7.02
N GLY A 76 -7.48 -9.42 7.24
CA GLY A 76 -8.59 -8.74 6.57
C GLY A 76 -9.93 -8.83 7.29
N ASP A 77 -10.05 -9.58 8.41
CA ASP A 77 -11.26 -9.54 9.24
C ASP A 77 -11.43 -8.13 9.83
N GLU A 78 -12.63 -7.58 9.69
CA GLU A 78 -13.10 -6.45 10.49
C GLU A 78 -13.75 -7.00 11.75
N ALA A 79 -13.26 -6.65 12.92
CA ALA A 79 -13.68 -7.27 14.16
C ALA A 79 -13.87 -6.29 15.32
N VAL A 80 -14.76 -6.64 16.23
CA VAL A 80 -14.82 -6.05 17.58
C VAL A 80 -14.06 -6.95 18.53
N ILE A 81 -13.06 -6.39 19.20
CA ILE A 81 -12.24 -7.03 20.21
C ILE A 81 -12.64 -6.44 21.57
N GLU A 82 -13.29 -7.24 22.41
CA GLU A 82 -13.57 -6.85 23.79
C GLU A 82 -12.39 -7.29 24.67
N TYR A 83 -11.82 -6.36 25.41
CA TYR A 83 -10.61 -6.62 26.19
C TYR A 83 -10.60 -5.90 27.54
N THR A 84 -9.74 -6.35 28.42
CA THR A 84 -9.41 -5.65 29.69
C THR A 84 -7.94 -5.30 29.72
N GLY A 85 -7.63 -4.09 30.15
CA GLY A 85 -6.25 -3.56 30.16
C GLY A 85 -6.19 -2.18 29.52
N LEU A 86 -5.00 -1.75 29.16
CA LEU A 86 -4.77 -0.46 28.48
C LEU A 86 -3.98 -0.73 27.21
N LEU A 87 -4.47 -0.21 26.10
CA LEU A 87 -3.71 -0.13 24.86
C LEU A 87 -2.75 1.06 24.95
N ASP A 88 -1.51 0.82 24.59
CA ASP A 88 -0.45 1.83 24.59
C ASP A 88 0.24 1.85 23.22
N LYS A 89 0.04 2.95 22.49
CA LYS A 89 0.60 3.12 21.14
C LYS A 89 2.13 3.07 21.07
N ASN A 90 2.80 3.21 22.20
CA ASN A 90 4.27 3.20 22.30
C ASN A 90 4.84 1.81 22.63
N LYS A 91 3.98 0.80 22.78
CA LYS A 91 4.41 -0.57 23.10
C LYS A 91 4.32 -1.46 21.85
N ASN A 92 5.36 -2.20 21.59
CA ASN A 92 5.40 -3.16 20.49
C ASN A 92 4.38 -4.31 20.66
N ILE A 93 4.19 -4.78 21.91
CA ILE A 93 3.20 -5.83 22.22
C ILE A 93 2.32 -5.34 23.37
N GLN A 94 1.00 -5.47 23.17
CA GLN A 94 -0.01 -5.00 24.13
C GLN A 94 -0.27 -6.06 25.20
N SER A 95 -0.12 -5.68 26.47
CA SER A 95 -0.45 -6.51 27.62
C SER A 95 -1.94 -6.36 28.00
N ILE A 96 -2.82 -6.75 27.11
CA ILE A 96 -4.28 -6.78 27.32
C ILE A 96 -4.75 -8.23 27.43
N LYS A 97 -5.91 -8.43 28.04
CA LYS A 97 -6.60 -9.73 28.02
C LYS A 97 -7.83 -9.59 27.12
N VAL A 98 -7.83 -10.27 26.00
CA VAL A 98 -9.02 -10.36 25.15
C VAL A 98 -10.07 -11.22 25.85
N VAL A 99 -11.28 -10.70 25.93
CA VAL A 99 -12.45 -11.35 26.57
C VAL A 99 -13.32 -11.95 25.49
N ASN A 100 -13.46 -11.26 24.35
CA ASN A 100 -14.28 -11.69 23.23
C ASN A 100 -13.70 -11.16 21.93
N TYR A 101 -13.85 -11.93 20.85
CA TYR A 101 -13.52 -11.57 19.48
C TYR A 101 -14.71 -11.88 18.59
N LYS A 102 -15.22 -10.88 17.90
CA LYS A 102 -16.39 -11.03 17.02
C LYS A 102 -16.09 -10.38 15.68
N VAL A 103 -16.07 -11.19 14.62
CA VAL A 103 -16.02 -10.66 13.25
C VAL A 103 -17.32 -9.92 12.97
N LEU A 104 -17.18 -8.68 12.49
CA LEU A 104 -18.32 -7.88 12.07
C LEU A 104 -18.78 -8.34 10.67
N SER A 105 -20.07 -8.39 10.45
CA SER A 105 -20.58 -8.32 9.08
C SER A 105 -20.33 -6.89 8.61
N VAL A 106 -19.56 -6.73 7.53
CA VAL A 106 -19.30 -5.41 6.97
C VAL A 106 -20.61 -4.73 6.62
N ALA A 107 -20.85 -3.55 7.19
CA ALA A 107 -22.00 -2.73 6.84
C ALA A 107 -21.93 -2.37 5.34
N LYS A 108 -23.07 -2.36 4.68
CA LYS A 108 -23.20 -1.99 3.27
C LYS A 108 -24.01 -0.70 3.16
N ASP A 109 -23.66 0.12 2.16
CA ASP A 109 -24.46 1.30 1.82
C ASP A 109 -25.75 0.95 1.06
N GLU A 110 -26.47 1.96 0.57
CA GLU A 110 -27.72 1.80 -0.19
C GLU A 110 -27.55 1.07 -1.52
N ASP A 111 -26.36 1.11 -2.13
CA ASP A 111 -25.99 0.39 -3.34
C ASP A 111 -25.47 -1.03 -3.04
N GLY A 112 -25.42 -1.41 -1.77
CA GLY A 112 -24.95 -2.70 -1.29
C GLY A 112 -23.44 -2.85 -1.29
N ILE A 113 -22.69 -1.76 -1.44
CA ILE A 113 -21.22 -1.74 -1.42
C ILE A 113 -20.74 -1.78 0.03
N PRO A 114 -19.79 -2.66 0.39
CA PRO A 114 -19.19 -2.65 1.72
C PRO A 114 -18.60 -1.28 2.06
N VAL A 115 -18.96 -0.73 3.22
CA VAL A 115 -18.54 0.62 3.64
C VAL A 115 -17.00 0.71 3.76
N ASN A 116 -16.35 -0.37 4.16
CA ASN A 116 -14.88 -0.45 4.26
C ASN A 116 -14.14 -0.51 2.91
N TYR A 117 -14.87 -0.60 1.78
CA TYR A 117 -14.29 -0.48 0.43
C TYR A 117 -14.18 0.99 0.01
N GLN A 118 -14.96 1.86 0.63
CA GLN A 118 -15.17 3.24 0.21
C GLN A 118 -14.26 4.18 1.01
N ASP A 119 -13.59 5.07 0.31
CA ASP A 119 -12.69 6.07 0.91
C ASP A 119 -13.00 7.51 0.47
N ASN A 120 -14.13 7.73 -0.21
CA ASN A 120 -14.52 9.02 -0.83
C ASN A 120 -13.39 9.63 -1.69
N GLY A 121 -12.57 8.75 -2.29
CA GLY A 121 -11.38 9.13 -3.02
C GLY A 121 -11.64 9.48 -4.49
N ILE A 122 -10.54 9.60 -5.24
CA ILE A 122 -10.56 10.04 -6.64
C ILE A 122 -11.34 9.11 -7.57
N PHE A 123 -11.61 7.86 -7.18
CA PHE A 123 -12.36 6.88 -7.97
C PHE A 123 -13.82 6.70 -7.51
N SER A 124 -14.28 7.49 -6.53
CA SER A 124 -15.59 7.29 -5.86
C SER A 124 -16.79 7.29 -6.80
N ASP A 125 -16.79 8.11 -7.85
CA ASP A 125 -17.88 8.17 -8.83
C ASP A 125 -18.08 6.85 -9.61
N TYR A 126 -17.11 5.93 -9.52
CA TYR A 126 -17.11 4.67 -10.24
C TYR A 126 -17.30 3.45 -9.33
N TYR A 127 -17.54 3.64 -8.04
CA TYR A 127 -17.65 2.54 -7.07
C TYR A 127 -18.80 1.59 -7.37
N VAL A 128 -19.96 2.10 -7.78
CA VAL A 128 -21.11 1.28 -8.13
C VAL A 128 -20.79 0.36 -9.32
N LEU A 129 -20.16 0.91 -10.36
CA LEU A 129 -19.73 0.15 -11.55
C LEU A 129 -18.68 -0.90 -11.20
N ALA A 130 -17.67 -0.51 -10.44
CA ALA A 130 -16.60 -1.40 -10.00
C ALA A 130 -17.12 -2.55 -9.14
N TYR A 131 -18.07 -2.27 -8.22
CA TYR A 131 -18.64 -3.28 -7.36
C TYR A 131 -19.54 -4.25 -8.13
N ASN A 132 -20.32 -3.76 -9.08
CA ASN A 132 -21.12 -4.61 -9.95
C ASN A 132 -20.21 -5.55 -10.75
N LYS A 133 -19.13 -5.03 -11.31
CA LYS A 133 -18.14 -5.86 -12.03
C LYS A 133 -17.44 -6.87 -11.10
N LEU A 134 -17.05 -6.45 -9.91
CA LEU A 134 -16.41 -7.32 -8.92
C LEU A 134 -17.26 -8.56 -8.58
N LYS A 135 -18.57 -8.40 -8.47
CA LYS A 135 -19.51 -9.50 -8.17
C LYS A 135 -19.58 -10.56 -9.26
N GLU A 136 -19.24 -10.21 -10.49
CA GLU A 136 -19.21 -11.13 -11.63
C GLU A 136 -17.94 -11.97 -11.69
N LEU A 137 -16.87 -11.54 -10.99
CA LEU A 137 -15.56 -12.14 -11.10
C LEU A 137 -15.39 -13.32 -10.13
N SER A 138 -14.78 -14.39 -10.63
CA SER A 138 -14.24 -15.48 -9.81
C SER A 138 -13.07 -15.01 -8.97
N LEU A 139 -12.71 -15.77 -7.92
CA LEU A 139 -11.52 -15.48 -7.11
C LEU A 139 -10.25 -15.39 -7.97
N ASP A 140 -10.09 -16.29 -8.94
CA ASP A 140 -8.92 -16.31 -9.83
C ASP A 140 -8.84 -15.02 -10.67
N GLU A 141 -9.96 -14.53 -11.17
CA GLU A 141 -10.01 -13.26 -11.91
C GLU A 141 -9.70 -12.07 -11.01
N LYS A 142 -10.21 -12.05 -9.78
CA LYS A 142 -9.91 -11.01 -8.79
C LYS A 142 -8.43 -10.98 -8.45
N ILE A 143 -7.80 -12.14 -8.20
CA ILE A 143 -6.35 -12.24 -7.97
C ILE A 143 -5.56 -11.75 -9.19
N GLY A 144 -5.98 -12.13 -10.40
CA GLY A 144 -5.37 -11.64 -11.63
C GLY A 144 -5.39 -10.13 -11.76
N GLN A 145 -6.46 -9.48 -11.29
CA GLN A 145 -6.55 -8.01 -11.31
C GLN A 145 -5.57 -7.32 -10.34
N LEU A 146 -4.92 -8.03 -9.44
CA LEU A 146 -3.87 -7.49 -8.59
C LEU A 146 -2.48 -7.54 -9.23
N LEU A 147 -2.32 -8.14 -10.43
CA LEU A 147 -1.04 -8.39 -11.06
C LEU A 147 -0.81 -7.52 -12.30
N LEU A 148 0.20 -6.67 -12.26
CA LEU A 148 0.75 -5.94 -13.39
C LEU A 148 2.04 -6.64 -13.83
N VAL A 149 1.98 -7.33 -14.97
CA VAL A 149 2.96 -8.36 -15.34
C VAL A 149 3.96 -7.82 -16.36
N ARG A 150 5.23 -8.14 -16.20
CA ARG A 150 6.22 -7.86 -17.23
C ARG A 150 5.85 -8.58 -18.54
N TYR A 151 5.74 -7.83 -19.64
CA TYR A 151 5.37 -8.39 -20.93
C TYR A 151 6.40 -9.42 -21.42
N SER A 152 5.90 -10.54 -21.89
CA SER A 152 6.67 -11.62 -22.53
C SER A 152 5.71 -12.50 -23.34
N ASP A 153 6.25 -13.33 -24.26
CA ASP A 153 5.45 -14.26 -25.05
C ASP A 153 4.71 -15.29 -24.15
N SER A 154 5.32 -15.71 -23.03
CA SER A 154 4.67 -16.61 -22.07
C SER A 154 3.52 -15.88 -21.35
N ALA A 155 3.74 -14.65 -20.89
CA ALA A 155 2.69 -13.86 -20.23
C ALA A 155 1.51 -13.58 -21.18
N LYS A 156 1.77 -13.30 -22.48
CA LYS A 156 0.72 -13.19 -23.49
C LYS A 156 -0.11 -14.47 -23.60
N ARG A 157 0.51 -15.64 -23.70
CA ARG A 157 -0.20 -16.93 -23.78
C ARG A 157 -1.03 -17.22 -22.53
N ASP A 158 -0.51 -16.82 -21.37
CA ASP A 158 -1.10 -17.12 -20.08
C ASP A 158 -2.14 -16.07 -19.62
N LEU A 159 -2.33 -14.99 -20.40
CA LEU A 159 -3.28 -13.92 -20.11
C LEU A 159 -4.71 -14.45 -19.86
N THR A 160 -5.16 -15.41 -20.70
CA THR A 160 -6.50 -16.01 -20.56
C THR A 160 -6.65 -16.86 -19.31
N LYS A 161 -5.56 -17.43 -18.80
CA LYS A 161 -5.54 -18.23 -17.59
C LYS A 161 -5.55 -17.40 -16.32
N TYR A 162 -4.66 -16.41 -16.24
CA TYR A 162 -4.42 -15.65 -15.00
C TYR A 162 -5.20 -14.33 -14.94
N LYS A 163 -5.75 -13.85 -16.07
CA LYS A 163 -6.57 -12.62 -16.12
C LYS A 163 -5.86 -11.40 -15.53
N PHE A 164 -4.60 -11.20 -15.92
CA PHE A 164 -3.78 -10.07 -15.42
C PHE A 164 -4.48 -8.72 -15.52
N SER A 165 -4.17 -7.82 -14.58
CA SER A 165 -4.64 -6.44 -14.63
C SER A 165 -4.05 -5.68 -15.82
N GLY A 166 -2.82 -6.02 -16.22
CA GLY A 166 -2.13 -5.37 -17.31
C GLY A 166 -0.69 -5.82 -17.48
N PHE A 167 0.04 -5.08 -18.31
CA PHE A 167 1.44 -5.36 -18.65
C PHE A 167 2.34 -4.14 -18.47
N VAL A 168 3.59 -4.39 -18.04
CA VAL A 168 4.71 -3.45 -18.11
C VAL A 168 5.57 -3.80 -19.32
N PHE A 169 5.72 -2.85 -20.25
CA PHE A 169 6.54 -3.01 -21.45
C PHE A 169 7.91 -2.37 -21.27
N PHE A 170 8.93 -3.00 -21.85
CA PHE A 170 10.31 -2.55 -21.81
C PHE A 170 10.83 -2.18 -23.20
N ALA A 171 11.97 -1.51 -23.29
CA ALA A 171 12.54 -1.06 -24.57
C ALA A 171 12.68 -2.18 -25.60
N LYS A 172 12.99 -3.41 -25.18
CA LYS A 172 13.10 -4.58 -26.07
C LYS A 172 11.78 -4.90 -26.79
N ASP A 173 10.63 -4.58 -26.17
CA ASP A 173 9.31 -4.91 -26.69
C ASP A 173 8.89 -3.92 -27.81
N PHE A 174 9.54 -2.77 -27.87
CA PHE A 174 9.36 -1.73 -28.89
C PHE A 174 10.46 -1.72 -29.96
N LYS A 175 11.58 -2.40 -29.71
CA LYS A 175 12.76 -2.34 -30.56
C LYS A 175 12.42 -2.68 -32.01
N ASP A 176 12.85 -1.82 -32.92
CA ASP A 176 12.70 -1.93 -34.39
C ASP A 176 11.25 -2.01 -34.89
N LYS A 177 10.23 -1.85 -34.05
CA LYS A 177 8.83 -1.86 -34.44
C LYS A 177 8.39 -0.52 -35.00
N THR A 178 7.44 -0.60 -35.93
CA THR A 178 6.66 0.54 -36.39
C THR A 178 5.52 0.86 -35.42
N GLU A 179 4.97 2.06 -35.52
CA GLU A 179 3.80 2.48 -34.74
C GLU A 179 2.62 1.49 -34.92
N GLN A 180 2.36 1.04 -36.15
CA GLN A 180 1.27 0.10 -36.43
C GLN A 180 1.50 -1.28 -35.79
N GLU A 181 2.73 -1.77 -35.79
CA GLU A 181 3.05 -3.06 -35.11
C GLU A 181 2.87 -2.98 -33.62
N VAL A 182 3.22 -1.85 -32.98
CA VAL A 182 2.97 -1.65 -31.55
C VAL A 182 1.48 -1.57 -31.24
N LYS A 183 0.73 -0.80 -32.02
CA LYS A 183 -0.74 -0.72 -31.89
C LYS A 183 -1.41 -2.09 -32.03
N ASN A 184 -1.01 -2.87 -33.03
CA ASN A 184 -1.55 -4.21 -33.26
C ASN A 184 -1.20 -5.12 -32.06
N MET A 185 0.04 -5.09 -31.58
CA MET A 185 0.46 -5.88 -30.40
C MET A 185 -0.38 -5.57 -29.18
N ILE A 186 -0.65 -4.28 -28.89
CA ILE A 186 -1.44 -3.87 -27.72
C ILE A 186 -2.93 -4.21 -27.94
N ASN A 187 -3.48 -3.95 -29.11
CA ASN A 187 -4.86 -4.30 -29.43
C ASN A 187 -5.11 -5.82 -29.32
N ASP A 188 -4.20 -6.64 -29.86
CA ASP A 188 -4.29 -8.10 -29.73
C ASP A 188 -4.36 -8.55 -28.24
N LEU A 189 -3.66 -7.86 -27.33
CA LEU A 189 -3.74 -8.14 -25.89
C LEU A 189 -5.07 -7.69 -25.30
N GLN A 190 -5.56 -6.52 -25.69
CA GLN A 190 -6.87 -6.02 -25.24
C GLN A 190 -7.99 -6.94 -25.74
N ASP A 191 -7.93 -7.42 -26.99
CA ASP A 191 -8.95 -8.30 -27.58
C ASP A 191 -9.00 -9.70 -26.91
N ILE A 192 -7.85 -10.19 -26.43
CA ILE A 192 -7.78 -11.47 -25.70
C ILE A 192 -8.31 -11.32 -24.26
N SER A 193 -8.20 -10.14 -23.68
CA SER A 193 -8.54 -9.89 -22.29
C SER A 193 -10.03 -9.69 -22.07
N SER A 194 -10.63 -10.42 -21.10
CA SER A 194 -12.02 -10.22 -20.68
C SER A 194 -12.23 -8.95 -19.85
N ILE A 195 -11.17 -8.38 -19.30
CA ILE A 195 -11.16 -7.14 -18.54
C ILE A 195 -10.08 -6.25 -19.12
N PRO A 196 -10.39 -5.02 -19.57
CA PRO A 196 -9.43 -4.12 -20.19
C PRO A 196 -8.15 -3.96 -19.42
N LEU A 197 -7.02 -3.96 -20.13
CA LEU A 197 -5.68 -4.00 -19.54
C LEU A 197 -5.13 -2.60 -19.26
N LEU A 198 -4.42 -2.47 -18.15
CA LEU A 198 -3.43 -1.43 -17.96
C LEU A 198 -2.22 -1.76 -18.84
N THR A 199 -1.82 -0.82 -19.68
CA THR A 199 -0.67 -0.96 -20.57
C THR A 199 0.37 0.08 -20.17
N SER A 200 1.40 -0.35 -19.45
CA SER A 200 2.32 0.54 -18.74
C SER A 200 3.73 0.51 -19.28
N VAL A 201 4.46 1.59 -19.05
CA VAL A 201 5.84 1.78 -19.47
C VAL A 201 6.57 2.76 -18.57
N ASP A 202 7.91 2.61 -18.44
CA ASP A 202 8.80 3.60 -17.81
C ASP A 202 9.31 4.58 -18.86
N GLU A 203 8.53 5.56 -19.26
CA GLU A 203 8.98 6.63 -20.12
C GLU A 203 9.28 7.89 -19.30
N GLU A 204 10.36 7.83 -18.50
CA GLU A 204 10.78 8.92 -17.62
C GLU A 204 11.38 10.09 -18.39
N GLY A 205 12.16 9.75 -19.40
CA GLY A 205 13.07 10.62 -20.12
C GLY A 205 14.54 10.43 -19.72
N GLY A 206 15.46 11.02 -20.46
CA GLY A 206 16.89 10.92 -20.17
C GLY A 206 17.43 9.48 -20.23
N THR A 207 17.87 8.94 -19.12
CA THR A 207 18.47 7.59 -19.04
C THR A 207 17.44 6.46 -19.09
N VAL A 208 16.19 6.74 -18.72
CA VAL A 208 15.11 5.75 -18.67
C VAL A 208 14.03 6.08 -19.67
N VAL A 209 14.16 5.52 -20.85
CA VAL A 209 13.19 5.60 -21.95
C VAL A 209 12.98 4.21 -22.56
N ARG A 210 11.76 3.92 -22.96
CA ARG A 210 11.39 2.64 -23.55
C ARG A 210 10.87 2.82 -24.98
N VAL A 211 9.90 3.71 -25.16
CA VAL A 211 9.25 4.01 -26.43
C VAL A 211 10.13 4.91 -27.29
N SER A 212 10.57 6.03 -26.73
CA SER A 212 11.36 7.03 -27.49
C SER A 212 12.81 6.63 -27.77
N SER A 213 13.23 5.46 -27.27
CA SER A 213 14.48 4.82 -27.72
C SER A 213 14.39 4.29 -29.17
N ASN A 214 13.18 4.11 -29.70
CA ASN A 214 12.92 3.68 -31.07
C ASN A 214 12.51 4.88 -31.94
N PRO A 215 13.31 5.29 -32.93
CA PRO A 215 13.02 6.46 -33.80
C PRO A 215 11.78 6.29 -34.68
N ASN A 216 11.29 5.06 -34.87
CA ASN A 216 10.03 4.82 -35.59
C ASN A 216 8.79 5.18 -34.74
N LEU A 217 8.92 5.29 -33.42
CA LEU A 217 7.82 5.56 -32.50
C LEU A 217 7.85 7.00 -31.96
N SER A 218 9.02 7.62 -31.92
CA SER A 218 9.18 9.02 -31.54
C SER A 218 10.29 9.67 -32.34
N PRO A 219 10.09 10.90 -32.86
CA PRO A 219 11.11 11.58 -33.66
C PRO A 219 12.35 11.99 -32.87
N TYR A 220 12.28 11.95 -31.56
CA TYR A 220 13.38 12.25 -30.64
C TYR A 220 13.21 11.47 -29.34
N LYS A 221 14.34 11.23 -28.66
CA LYS A 221 14.37 10.67 -27.32
C LYS A 221 13.92 11.72 -26.32
N PHE A 222 12.97 11.41 -25.45
CA PHE A 222 12.53 12.34 -24.41
C PHE A 222 13.68 12.68 -23.45
N LYS A 223 13.78 13.98 -23.15
CA LYS A 223 14.85 14.53 -22.31
C LYS A 223 14.61 14.21 -20.83
N SER A 224 15.69 14.23 -20.06
CA SER A 224 15.59 14.13 -18.60
C SER A 224 14.88 15.36 -18.00
N PRO A 225 14.29 15.23 -16.80
CA PRO A 225 13.71 16.38 -16.08
C PRO A 225 14.72 17.52 -15.88
N GLN A 226 16.01 17.21 -15.66
CA GLN A 226 17.07 18.21 -15.50
C GLN A 226 17.33 19.00 -16.78
N GLU A 227 17.42 18.29 -17.92
CA GLU A 227 17.61 18.94 -19.23
C GLU A 227 16.44 19.89 -19.55
N LEU A 228 15.21 19.40 -19.40
CA LEU A 228 13.99 20.20 -19.62
C LEU A 228 13.95 21.43 -18.71
N TYR A 229 14.26 21.23 -17.43
CA TYR A 229 14.27 22.34 -16.47
C TYR A 229 15.34 23.40 -16.83
N SER A 230 16.51 22.97 -17.26
CA SER A 230 17.59 23.89 -17.66
C SER A 230 17.27 24.66 -18.95
N GLU A 231 16.53 24.06 -19.88
CA GLU A 231 16.20 24.65 -21.18
C GLU A 231 15.02 25.62 -21.13
N GLY A 232 14.00 25.35 -20.32
CA GLY A 232 12.78 26.16 -20.31
C GLY A 232 11.96 26.04 -19.04
N GLY A 233 12.55 25.53 -17.96
CA GLY A 233 11.91 25.45 -16.65
C GLY A 233 10.68 24.54 -16.65
N PHE A 234 9.70 24.90 -15.84
CA PHE A 234 8.47 24.13 -15.70
C PHE A 234 7.57 24.13 -16.93
N GLU A 235 7.68 25.16 -17.78
CA GLU A 235 6.91 25.19 -19.04
C GLU A 235 7.44 24.14 -20.05
N ALA A 236 8.76 23.96 -20.12
CA ALA A 236 9.34 22.89 -20.93
C ALA A 236 8.91 21.51 -20.42
N ILE A 237 8.92 21.29 -19.10
CA ILE A 237 8.47 20.05 -18.46
C ILE A 237 6.99 19.77 -18.77
N LYS A 238 6.13 20.79 -18.67
CA LYS A 238 4.71 20.67 -19.00
C LYS A 238 4.49 20.27 -20.44
N ASN A 239 5.13 20.97 -21.37
CA ASN A 239 4.98 20.69 -22.82
C ASN A 239 5.52 19.31 -23.18
N ASP A 240 6.65 18.88 -22.61
CA ASP A 240 7.20 17.54 -22.77
C ASP A 240 6.24 16.47 -22.24
N THR A 241 5.65 16.69 -21.06
CA THR A 241 4.68 15.75 -20.48
C THR A 241 3.45 15.56 -21.34
N ILE A 242 2.89 16.66 -21.89
CA ILE A 242 1.75 16.59 -22.81
C ILE A 242 2.14 15.80 -24.06
N LYS A 243 3.28 16.12 -24.65
CA LYS A 243 3.77 15.45 -25.87
C LYS A 243 4.06 13.96 -25.64
N LYS A 244 4.69 13.64 -24.52
CA LYS A 244 4.95 12.25 -24.11
C LYS A 244 3.64 11.48 -23.95
N SER A 245 2.65 12.07 -23.28
CA SER A 245 1.32 11.46 -23.12
C SER A 245 0.63 11.22 -24.47
N GLU A 246 0.72 12.15 -25.42
CA GLU A 246 0.19 11.96 -26.79
C GLU A 246 0.83 10.77 -27.50
N VAL A 247 2.16 10.66 -27.45
CA VAL A 247 2.89 9.55 -28.06
C VAL A 247 2.49 8.22 -27.44
N LEU A 248 2.46 8.14 -26.10
CA LEU A 248 2.08 6.92 -25.39
C LEU A 248 0.63 6.52 -25.69
N TYR A 249 -0.29 7.46 -25.58
CA TYR A 249 -1.70 7.20 -25.86
C TYR A 249 -1.96 6.72 -27.29
N ASN A 250 -1.31 7.35 -28.26
CA ASN A 250 -1.44 6.97 -29.67
C ASN A 250 -0.94 5.55 -29.97
N LEU A 251 -0.04 5.02 -29.15
CA LEU A 251 0.43 3.64 -29.23
C LEU A 251 -0.47 2.63 -28.49
N GLY A 252 -1.47 3.11 -27.73
CA GLY A 252 -2.35 2.28 -26.90
C GLY A 252 -1.82 2.08 -25.48
N LEU A 253 -0.78 2.84 -25.07
CA LEU A 253 -0.30 2.85 -23.68
C LEU A 253 -1.14 3.82 -22.85
N ASN A 254 -1.56 3.39 -21.66
CA ASN A 254 -2.48 4.14 -20.81
C ASN A 254 -1.96 4.44 -19.40
N LEU A 255 -0.74 3.97 -19.07
CA LEU A 255 -0.10 4.19 -17.77
C LEU A 255 1.40 4.44 -17.98
N ASN A 256 1.92 5.55 -17.45
CA ASN A 256 3.35 5.82 -17.38
C ASN A 256 3.83 5.71 -15.93
N LEU A 257 4.79 4.83 -15.68
CA LEU A 257 5.46 4.67 -14.39
C LEU A 257 6.51 5.78 -14.19
N ALA A 258 6.06 7.01 -14.20
CA ALA A 258 6.76 8.28 -14.04
C ALA A 258 5.76 9.35 -13.56
N PRO A 259 6.18 10.45 -12.93
CA PRO A 259 7.54 10.97 -12.78
C PRO A 259 8.30 10.38 -11.60
N VAL A 260 9.64 10.49 -11.67
CA VAL A 260 10.53 10.27 -10.52
C VAL A 260 10.57 11.56 -9.70
N VAL A 261 9.93 11.54 -8.52
CA VAL A 261 9.83 12.69 -7.61
C VAL A 261 10.75 12.60 -6.40
N ASP A 262 11.67 11.62 -6.42
CA ASP A 262 12.74 11.53 -5.44
C ASP A 262 13.54 12.82 -5.38
N VAL A 263 13.89 13.27 -4.17
CA VAL A 263 14.70 14.48 -3.97
C VAL A 263 16.18 14.09 -3.95
N SER A 264 16.94 14.52 -4.95
CA SER A 264 18.38 14.34 -5.02
C SER A 264 19.04 15.57 -5.62
N THR A 265 19.99 16.16 -4.88
CA THR A 265 20.79 17.31 -5.31
C THR A 265 22.27 16.94 -5.47
N ASN A 266 22.67 15.77 -5.00
CA ASN A 266 24.03 15.27 -5.09
C ASN A 266 24.23 14.43 -6.35
N LYS A 267 25.16 14.82 -7.21
CA LYS A 267 25.47 14.13 -8.47
C LYS A 267 25.98 12.70 -8.29
N GLY A 268 26.42 12.35 -7.08
CA GLY A 268 26.87 11.00 -6.73
C GLY A 268 25.74 10.04 -6.37
N ASP A 269 24.53 10.53 -6.14
CA ASP A 269 23.41 9.68 -5.78
C ASP A 269 22.94 8.83 -6.98
N TYR A 270 22.60 7.58 -6.71
CA TYR A 270 22.12 6.64 -7.75
C TYR A 270 20.94 7.22 -8.57
N MET A 271 20.00 7.87 -7.89
CA MET A 271 18.80 8.42 -8.52
C MET A 271 19.00 9.76 -9.22
N TYR A 272 20.12 10.46 -8.99
CA TYR A 272 20.30 11.85 -9.41
C TYR A 272 19.96 12.12 -10.87
N LEU A 273 20.44 11.29 -11.80
CA LEU A 273 20.22 11.48 -13.26
C LEU A 273 18.77 11.25 -13.70
N ARG A 274 17.95 10.62 -12.86
CA ARG A 274 16.52 10.36 -13.13
C ARG A 274 15.60 11.40 -12.49
N THR A 275 16.09 12.15 -11.49
CA THR A 275 15.33 13.16 -10.74
C THR A 275 15.40 14.54 -11.41
N LEU A 276 14.66 15.51 -10.84
CA LEU A 276 14.79 16.92 -11.25
C LEU A 276 16.18 17.51 -10.93
N GLY A 277 16.94 16.89 -10.03
CA GLY A 277 18.25 17.40 -9.57
C GLY A 277 18.14 18.66 -8.73
N GLN A 278 17.01 18.92 -8.10
CA GLN A 278 16.71 20.12 -7.32
C GLN A 278 16.22 19.76 -5.92
N ALA A 279 16.26 20.77 -5.01
CA ALA A 279 15.75 20.63 -3.67
C ALA A 279 14.21 20.45 -3.63
N THR A 280 13.69 20.07 -2.47
CA THR A 280 12.30 19.73 -2.18
C THR A 280 11.28 20.68 -2.80
N GLU A 281 11.43 22.01 -2.62
CA GLU A 281 10.45 22.99 -3.10
C GLU A 281 10.31 23.02 -4.64
N LEU A 282 11.40 22.82 -5.37
CA LEU A 282 11.30 22.73 -6.83
C LEU A 282 10.81 21.37 -7.28
N THR A 283 11.13 20.30 -6.55
CA THR A 283 10.65 18.95 -6.84
C THR A 283 9.14 18.83 -6.57
N LYS A 284 8.60 19.50 -5.53
CA LYS A 284 7.15 19.67 -5.33
C LYS A 284 6.47 20.26 -6.57
N LYS A 285 7.02 21.39 -7.05
CA LYS A 285 6.47 22.05 -8.24
C LYS A 285 6.59 21.18 -9.49
N TYR A 286 7.65 20.40 -9.60
CA TYR A 286 7.83 19.42 -10.68
C TYR A 286 6.74 18.34 -10.64
N ALA A 287 6.52 17.70 -9.49
CA ALA A 287 5.50 16.68 -9.32
C ALA A 287 4.12 17.21 -9.72
N LYS A 288 3.74 18.37 -9.18
CA LYS A 288 2.48 19.05 -9.53
C LYS A 288 2.37 19.33 -11.03
N THR A 289 3.42 19.91 -11.63
CA THR A 289 3.41 20.27 -13.06
C THR A 289 3.20 19.05 -13.94
N VAL A 290 3.88 17.94 -13.66
CA VAL A 290 3.74 16.70 -14.45
C VAL A 290 2.34 16.11 -14.29
N ILE A 291 1.81 15.99 -13.08
CA ILE A 291 0.48 15.43 -12.84
C ILE A 291 -0.62 16.30 -13.48
N GLU A 292 -0.56 17.61 -13.35
CA GLU A 292 -1.53 18.51 -14.00
C GLU A 292 -1.46 18.43 -15.52
N ALA A 293 -0.26 18.35 -16.09
CA ALA A 293 -0.06 18.24 -17.53
C ALA A 293 -0.53 16.88 -18.09
N SER A 294 -0.31 15.79 -17.37
CA SER A 294 -0.70 14.44 -17.81
C SER A 294 -2.20 14.28 -18.01
N LYS A 295 -3.03 15.02 -17.29
CA LYS A 295 -4.50 15.01 -17.43
C LYS A 295 -4.98 15.42 -18.82
N GLN A 296 -4.16 16.15 -19.57
CA GLN A 296 -4.48 16.54 -20.95
C GLN A 296 -4.25 15.40 -21.95
N GLY A 297 -3.44 14.40 -21.60
CA GLY A 297 -2.94 13.36 -22.50
C GLY A 297 -3.60 11.99 -22.38
N LYS A 298 -4.59 11.80 -21.50
CA LYS A 298 -5.32 10.51 -21.27
C LYS A 298 -4.44 9.34 -20.82
N VAL A 299 -3.22 9.58 -20.37
CA VAL A 299 -2.30 8.60 -19.80
C VAL A 299 -2.17 8.88 -18.31
N SER A 300 -2.38 7.89 -17.46
CA SER A 300 -2.10 8.00 -16.03
C SER A 300 -0.61 8.09 -15.77
N TYR A 301 -0.22 8.84 -14.76
CA TYR A 301 1.16 8.96 -14.31
C TYR A 301 1.28 8.50 -12.86
N THR A 302 2.43 7.89 -12.53
CA THR A 302 2.70 7.27 -11.23
C THR A 302 3.85 7.99 -10.54
N LEU A 303 3.59 8.56 -9.36
CA LEU A 303 4.66 9.15 -8.54
C LEU A 303 5.57 8.05 -7.98
N LYS A 304 6.88 8.19 -8.10
CA LYS A 304 7.85 7.20 -7.60
C LYS A 304 9.15 7.83 -7.13
N HIS A 305 9.86 7.18 -6.21
CA HIS A 305 9.65 5.89 -5.55
C HIS A 305 9.36 6.15 -4.06
N PHE A 306 8.12 5.97 -3.65
CA PHE A 306 7.69 6.25 -2.27
C PHE A 306 8.42 5.34 -1.25
N PRO A 307 8.81 5.84 -0.06
CA PRO A 307 8.61 7.19 0.51
C PRO A 307 9.73 8.19 0.17
N GLY A 308 10.55 7.95 -0.82
CA GLY A 308 11.71 8.72 -1.25
C GLY A 308 12.97 7.84 -1.22
N TYR A 309 13.69 7.82 -2.34
CA TYR A 309 14.85 6.93 -2.50
C TYR A 309 16.08 7.40 -1.72
N GLY A 310 16.18 8.72 -1.47
CA GLY A 310 17.34 9.32 -0.80
C GLY A 310 18.66 9.09 -1.53
N ASN A 311 19.72 8.90 -0.76
CA ASN A 311 21.06 8.57 -1.25
C ASN A 311 21.34 7.05 -1.24
N ASN A 312 20.31 6.24 -1.25
CA ASN A 312 20.41 4.80 -1.20
C ASN A 312 21.00 4.19 -2.47
N SER A 313 21.57 2.98 -2.35
CA SER A 313 22.10 2.21 -3.46
C SER A 313 20.97 1.57 -4.29
N ASP A 314 21.35 1.05 -5.46
CA ASP A 314 20.44 0.41 -6.39
C ASP A 314 19.83 -0.89 -5.82
N THR A 315 18.51 -0.92 -5.65
CA THR A 315 17.75 -2.09 -5.16
C THR A 315 17.65 -3.22 -6.20
N HIS A 316 18.07 -3.00 -7.46
CA HIS A 316 18.23 -4.08 -8.44
C HIS A 316 19.42 -4.99 -8.13
N THR A 317 20.37 -4.54 -7.33
CA THR A 317 21.61 -5.28 -7.02
C THR A 317 21.67 -5.77 -5.58
N GLY A 318 20.62 -5.61 -4.79
CA GLY A 318 20.51 -6.05 -3.40
C GLY A 318 19.67 -5.14 -2.52
N SER A 319 19.63 -5.46 -1.23
CA SER A 319 18.92 -4.65 -0.24
C SER A 319 19.60 -3.30 -0.04
N SER A 320 18.81 -2.24 0.05
CA SER A 320 19.27 -0.89 0.33
C SER A 320 18.57 -0.39 1.60
N VAL A 321 19.35 0.15 2.54
CA VAL A 321 18.85 0.59 3.85
C VAL A 321 19.01 2.10 3.97
N ASP A 322 17.89 2.79 4.11
CA ASP A 322 17.82 4.21 4.40
C ASP A 322 17.95 4.43 5.92
N THR A 323 19.01 5.11 6.32
CA THR A 323 19.32 5.41 7.72
C THR A 323 18.96 6.83 8.13
N ARG A 324 18.33 7.60 7.25
CA ARG A 324 17.88 8.97 7.54
C ARG A 324 16.81 8.98 8.63
N THR A 325 16.71 10.11 9.31
CA THR A 325 15.70 10.28 10.35
C THR A 325 14.29 10.35 9.75
N TYR A 326 13.27 10.02 10.53
CA TYR A 326 11.88 10.20 10.14
C TYR A 326 11.58 11.67 9.74
N GLU A 327 12.15 12.61 10.49
CA GLU A 327 11.98 14.05 10.22
C GLU A 327 12.60 14.47 8.88
N ASP A 328 13.75 13.89 8.51
CA ASP A 328 14.37 14.15 7.21
C ASP A 328 13.46 13.69 6.07
N ILE A 329 12.89 12.50 6.17
CA ILE A 329 11.97 11.94 5.17
C ILE A 329 10.71 12.80 5.08
N VAL A 330 10.09 13.11 6.21
CA VAL A 330 8.86 13.91 6.26
C VAL A 330 9.03 15.31 5.69
N ASN A 331 10.17 15.94 5.96
CA ASN A 331 10.39 17.32 5.56
C ASN A 331 10.97 17.46 4.14
N ASN A 332 11.65 16.44 3.63
CA ASN A 332 12.34 16.54 2.35
C ASN A 332 11.74 15.66 1.25
N ASP A 333 11.36 14.42 1.57
CA ASP A 333 10.95 13.45 0.55
C ASP A 333 9.42 13.36 0.37
N LEU A 334 8.63 13.47 1.45
CA LEU A 334 7.17 13.39 1.35
C LEU A 334 6.52 14.58 0.62
N PRO A 335 6.98 15.85 0.75
CA PRO A 335 6.28 16.98 0.16
C PRO A 335 6.12 16.94 -1.37
N PRO A 336 7.06 16.40 -2.19
CA PRO A 336 6.81 16.16 -3.61
C PRO A 336 5.66 15.18 -3.88
N PHE A 337 5.54 14.10 -3.11
CA PHE A 337 4.40 13.17 -3.23
C PHE A 337 3.10 13.85 -2.84
N GLU A 338 3.06 14.57 -1.71
CA GLU A 338 1.90 15.35 -1.26
C GLU A 338 1.42 16.30 -2.36
N SER A 339 2.35 17.08 -2.94
CA SER A 339 2.04 18.03 -4.01
C SER A 339 1.49 17.34 -5.28
N GLY A 340 2.02 16.16 -5.63
CA GLY A 340 1.50 15.35 -6.75
C GLY A 340 0.13 14.73 -6.45
N ILE A 341 -0.10 14.29 -5.21
CA ILE A 341 -1.39 13.76 -4.73
C ILE A 341 -2.47 14.86 -4.76
N GLU A 342 -2.17 16.04 -4.24
CA GLU A 342 -3.06 17.21 -4.31
C GLU A 342 -3.38 17.61 -5.75
N ALA A 343 -2.42 17.45 -6.66
CA ALA A 343 -2.63 17.64 -8.08
C ALA A 343 -3.49 16.54 -8.73
N GLY A 344 -3.83 15.48 -8.00
CA GLY A 344 -4.69 14.38 -8.43
C GLY A 344 -3.94 13.21 -9.09
N ALA A 345 -2.78 12.86 -8.57
CA ALA A 345 -2.07 11.63 -8.97
C ALA A 345 -2.95 10.39 -8.75
N GLU A 346 -3.03 9.54 -9.76
CA GLU A 346 -3.86 8.34 -9.72
C GLU A 346 -3.14 7.15 -9.10
N ALA A 347 -1.81 7.13 -9.15
CA ALA A 347 -1.00 6.03 -8.64
C ALA A 347 0.28 6.51 -7.97
N VAL A 348 0.73 5.74 -6.98
CA VAL A 348 2.05 5.88 -6.32
C VAL A 348 2.73 4.52 -6.32
N LEU A 349 4.00 4.48 -6.74
CA LEU A 349 4.82 3.28 -6.72
C LEU A 349 5.74 3.31 -5.49
N VAL A 350 5.70 2.22 -4.71
CA VAL A 350 6.46 2.05 -3.47
C VAL A 350 7.75 1.28 -3.74
N SER A 351 8.88 1.80 -3.27
CA SER A 351 10.22 1.23 -3.45
C SER A 351 10.47 -0.03 -2.62
N HIS A 352 11.60 -0.69 -2.88
CA HIS A 352 12.07 -1.83 -2.08
C HIS A 352 13.15 -1.45 -1.06
N ASN A 353 13.37 -0.16 -0.81
CA ASN A 353 14.29 0.28 0.25
C ASN A 353 13.75 -0.11 1.62
N ILE A 354 14.63 -0.51 2.54
CA ILE A 354 14.32 -0.60 3.97
C ILE A 354 14.51 0.79 4.56
N VAL A 355 13.47 1.36 5.15
CA VAL A 355 13.50 2.70 5.74
C VAL A 355 13.53 2.57 7.26
N ASN A 356 14.73 2.52 7.84
CA ASN A 356 14.94 2.21 9.26
C ASN A 356 14.11 3.06 10.23
N SER A 357 13.89 4.32 9.91
CA SER A 357 13.12 5.23 10.79
C SER A 357 11.61 5.04 10.73
N ILE A 358 11.10 4.19 9.79
CA ILE A 358 9.67 3.88 9.64
C ILE A 358 9.42 2.40 9.93
N ASP A 359 10.19 1.52 9.29
CA ASP A 359 10.11 0.07 9.47
C ASP A 359 11.49 -0.55 9.17
N PRO A 360 12.25 -0.92 10.20
CA PRO A 360 13.59 -1.47 10.03
C PRO A 360 13.61 -2.93 9.54
N ASP A 361 12.48 -3.62 9.61
CA ASP A 361 12.40 -5.05 9.39
C ASP A 361 11.92 -5.41 7.97
N ASN A 362 11.20 -4.49 7.31
CA ASN A 362 10.59 -4.76 6.02
C ASN A 362 10.98 -3.71 4.96
N PRO A 363 11.19 -4.14 3.70
CA PRO A 363 11.22 -3.21 2.57
C PRO A 363 9.94 -2.36 2.50
N ALA A 364 10.04 -1.12 2.07
CA ALA A 364 8.92 -0.18 2.04
C ALA A 364 7.68 -0.74 1.35
N SER A 365 7.84 -1.45 0.22
CA SER A 365 6.75 -2.11 -0.51
C SER A 365 6.07 -3.26 0.26
N LEU A 366 6.70 -3.76 1.32
CA LEU A 366 6.18 -4.83 2.19
C LEU A 366 5.85 -4.33 3.59
N SER A 367 5.93 -3.03 3.83
CA SER A 367 5.75 -2.38 5.13
C SER A 367 4.36 -1.76 5.28
N ILE A 368 3.57 -2.26 6.21
CA ILE A 368 2.28 -1.67 6.60
C ILE A 368 2.48 -0.22 7.07
N SER A 369 3.55 0.04 7.83
CA SER A 369 3.85 1.38 8.35
C SER A 369 4.08 2.39 7.25
N VAL A 370 4.79 2.01 6.17
CA VAL A 370 5.01 2.86 5.00
C VAL A 370 3.70 3.12 4.24
N HIS A 371 2.85 2.10 4.07
CA HIS A 371 1.55 2.26 3.41
C HIS A 371 0.61 3.14 4.23
N ASN A 372 0.62 3.02 5.56
CA ASN A 372 -0.13 3.90 6.45
C ASN A 372 0.34 5.36 6.35
N LEU A 373 1.65 5.60 6.20
CA LEU A 373 2.16 6.95 5.97
C LEU A 373 1.55 7.56 4.70
N LEU A 374 1.47 6.77 3.61
CA LEU A 374 0.88 7.20 2.35
C LEU A 374 -0.64 7.41 2.46
N ARG A 375 -1.37 6.42 3.02
CA ARG A 375 -2.83 6.48 3.14
C ARG A 375 -3.29 7.54 4.13
N ASN A 376 -2.65 7.62 5.32
CA ASN A 376 -3.19 8.36 6.46
C ASN A 376 -2.55 9.74 6.62
N LYS A 377 -1.22 9.87 6.41
CA LYS A 377 -0.56 11.16 6.52
C LYS A 377 -0.73 12.00 5.26
N LEU A 378 -0.61 11.37 4.07
CA LEU A 378 -0.77 12.05 2.79
C LEU A 378 -2.20 11.96 2.23
N ASN A 379 -3.12 11.27 2.89
CA ASN A 379 -4.52 11.07 2.49
C ASN A 379 -4.65 10.55 1.04
N PHE A 380 -3.74 9.67 0.63
CA PHE A 380 -3.75 9.14 -0.73
C PHE A 380 -4.84 8.08 -0.92
N THR A 381 -5.75 8.32 -1.84
CA THR A 381 -6.88 7.44 -2.16
C THR A 381 -6.74 6.72 -3.51
N GLY A 382 -5.71 7.04 -4.29
CA GLY A 382 -5.41 6.36 -5.56
C GLY A 382 -4.81 4.96 -5.38
N ALA A 383 -4.34 4.35 -6.47
CA ALA A 383 -3.75 3.02 -6.47
C ALA A 383 -2.30 3.01 -5.94
N ILE A 384 -2.00 2.11 -5.02
CA ILE A 384 -0.62 1.85 -4.57
C ILE A 384 -0.08 0.66 -5.35
N ILE A 385 1.10 0.83 -5.94
CA ILE A 385 1.76 -0.16 -6.79
C ILE A 385 3.13 -0.51 -6.19
N THR A 386 3.52 -1.79 -6.17
CA THR A 386 4.90 -2.16 -5.82
C THR A 386 5.86 -1.82 -6.96
N ASP A 387 7.16 -1.66 -6.68
CA ASP A 387 8.19 -1.92 -7.68
C ASP A 387 8.24 -3.42 -8.05
N ASP A 388 9.03 -3.83 -9.05
CA ASP A 388 9.02 -5.23 -9.53
C ASP A 388 9.53 -6.20 -8.45
N LEU A 389 8.68 -7.13 -8.02
CA LEU A 389 9.03 -8.14 -7.02
C LEU A 389 10.13 -9.11 -7.48
N ALA A 390 10.55 -9.07 -8.74
CA ALA A 390 11.70 -9.81 -9.23
C ALA A 390 13.05 -9.16 -8.91
N MET A 391 13.06 -7.94 -8.35
CA MET A 391 14.29 -7.25 -7.96
C MET A 391 14.97 -7.95 -6.78
N ASP A 392 16.31 -8.00 -6.80
CA ASP A 392 17.13 -8.73 -5.82
C ASP A 392 16.86 -8.32 -4.36
N ALA A 393 16.44 -7.08 -4.14
CA ALA A 393 16.09 -6.58 -2.81
C ALA A 393 14.96 -7.39 -2.12
N VAL A 394 14.07 -8.01 -2.88
CA VAL A 394 12.88 -8.69 -2.33
C VAL A 394 12.63 -10.09 -2.91
N SER A 395 13.25 -10.45 -4.03
CA SER A 395 12.97 -11.70 -4.76
C SER A 395 13.23 -12.99 -3.96
N SER A 396 14.10 -12.92 -2.95
CA SER A 396 14.39 -14.05 -2.04
C SER A 396 13.44 -14.15 -0.84
N ILE A 397 12.52 -13.19 -0.67
CA ILE A 397 11.57 -13.20 0.44
C ILE A 397 10.45 -14.20 0.14
N ASN A 398 10.26 -15.16 1.05
CA ASN A 398 9.17 -16.13 0.94
C ASN A 398 7.81 -15.43 0.94
N ASP A 399 6.89 -15.89 0.09
CA ASP A 399 5.54 -15.35 -0.03
C ASP A 399 5.51 -13.83 -0.30
N VAL A 400 6.49 -13.31 -1.04
CA VAL A 400 6.66 -11.88 -1.26
C VAL A 400 5.40 -11.20 -1.81
N ALA A 401 4.67 -11.84 -2.74
CA ALA A 401 3.43 -11.33 -3.29
C ALA A 401 2.31 -11.25 -2.23
N VAL A 402 2.22 -12.24 -1.35
CA VAL A 402 1.28 -12.25 -0.21
C VAL A 402 1.62 -11.09 0.74
N LYS A 403 2.90 -10.95 1.11
CA LYS A 403 3.35 -9.84 1.97
C LYS A 403 3.08 -8.47 1.35
N ALA A 404 3.24 -8.35 0.04
CA ALA A 404 2.97 -7.09 -0.66
C ALA A 404 1.48 -6.68 -0.57
N ILE A 405 0.54 -7.62 -0.78
CA ILE A 405 -0.89 -7.30 -0.63
C ILE A 405 -1.29 -7.07 0.82
N LEU A 406 -0.67 -7.78 1.77
CA LEU A 406 -0.90 -7.55 3.20
C LEU A 406 -0.38 -6.20 3.68
N ALA A 407 0.69 -5.68 3.06
CA ALA A 407 1.20 -4.34 3.34
C ALA A 407 0.26 -3.23 2.87
N GLY A 408 -0.66 -3.51 1.92
CA GLY A 408 -1.65 -2.55 1.43
C GLY A 408 -1.43 -2.08 -0.01
N ASN A 409 -0.63 -2.81 -0.82
CA ASN A 409 -0.55 -2.54 -2.26
C ASN A 409 -1.83 -3.00 -2.95
N ASP A 410 -2.37 -2.18 -3.84
CA ASP A 410 -3.53 -2.52 -4.67
C ASP A 410 -3.11 -3.31 -5.91
N LEU A 411 -1.89 -3.08 -6.41
CA LEU A 411 -1.36 -3.68 -7.63
C LEU A 411 0.11 -4.06 -7.44
N ILE A 412 0.48 -5.24 -7.91
CA ILE A 412 1.82 -5.81 -7.79
C ILE A 412 2.48 -5.89 -9.15
N ILE A 413 3.64 -5.26 -9.33
CA ILE A 413 4.48 -5.52 -10.50
C ILE A 413 5.24 -6.82 -10.27
N THR A 414 5.14 -7.77 -11.20
CA THR A 414 5.82 -9.06 -11.09
C THR A 414 6.24 -9.62 -12.44
N THR A 415 7.45 -10.17 -12.48
CA THR A 415 7.94 -10.99 -13.59
C THR A 415 7.57 -12.45 -13.40
N ASP A 416 7.64 -12.98 -12.17
CA ASP A 416 7.20 -14.33 -11.82
C ASP A 416 5.73 -14.35 -11.39
N TYR A 417 4.87 -14.08 -12.38
CA TYR A 417 3.43 -13.98 -12.17
C TYR A 417 2.78 -15.31 -11.73
N ALA A 418 3.32 -16.44 -12.17
CA ALA A 418 2.75 -17.74 -11.85
C ALA A 418 2.94 -18.08 -10.36
N THR A 419 4.14 -17.85 -9.82
CA THR A 419 4.42 -18.00 -8.40
C THR A 419 3.63 -16.99 -7.58
N SER A 420 3.59 -15.71 -7.99
CA SER A 420 2.83 -14.66 -7.32
C SER A 420 1.33 -14.99 -7.24
N PHE A 421 0.72 -15.40 -8.35
CA PHE A 421 -0.68 -15.80 -8.40
C PHE A 421 -0.97 -16.99 -7.48
N ASN A 422 -0.17 -18.06 -7.60
CA ASN A 422 -0.40 -19.28 -6.83
C ASN A 422 -0.18 -19.05 -5.33
N SER A 423 0.82 -18.27 -4.92
CA SER A 423 1.04 -17.97 -3.50
C SER A 423 -0.12 -17.20 -2.88
N ILE A 424 -0.67 -16.20 -3.61
CA ILE A 424 -1.87 -15.47 -3.17
C ILE A 424 -3.08 -16.42 -3.08
N LYS A 425 -3.32 -17.23 -4.11
CA LYS A 425 -4.43 -18.18 -4.13
C LYS A 425 -4.35 -19.18 -2.98
N ASN A 426 -3.18 -19.79 -2.80
CA ASN A 426 -2.96 -20.73 -1.70
C ASN A 426 -3.16 -20.07 -0.33
N ALA A 427 -2.72 -18.81 -0.17
CA ALA A 427 -2.92 -18.08 1.07
C ALA A 427 -4.41 -17.84 1.38
N VAL A 428 -5.25 -17.64 0.36
CA VAL A 428 -6.72 -17.57 0.52
C VAL A 428 -7.29 -18.96 0.85
N ASP A 429 -6.91 -20.00 0.09
CA ASP A 429 -7.40 -21.38 0.28
C ASP A 429 -7.03 -21.94 1.66
N GLU A 430 -5.86 -21.59 2.19
CA GLU A 430 -5.36 -21.93 3.52
C GLU A 430 -5.95 -21.05 4.63
N GLY A 431 -6.68 -19.99 4.28
CA GLY A 431 -7.27 -19.04 5.22
C GLY A 431 -6.26 -18.11 5.90
N ARG A 432 -5.04 -17.98 5.36
CA ARG A 432 -4.03 -17.01 5.84
C ARG A 432 -4.43 -15.57 5.51
N ILE A 433 -5.14 -15.36 4.41
CA ILE A 433 -5.75 -14.09 4.04
C ILE A 433 -7.23 -14.31 3.70
N SER A 434 -8.04 -13.27 3.91
CA SER A 434 -9.46 -13.35 3.59
C SER A 434 -9.72 -13.09 2.10
N GLU A 435 -10.76 -13.74 1.51
CA GLU A 435 -11.23 -13.37 0.18
C GLU A 435 -11.72 -11.91 0.15
N GLU A 436 -12.19 -11.39 1.29
CA GLU A 436 -12.64 -10.01 1.43
C GLU A 436 -11.51 -9.01 1.16
N LEU A 437 -10.28 -9.30 1.61
CA LEU A 437 -9.12 -8.47 1.27
C LEU A 437 -8.86 -8.46 -0.25
N ILE A 438 -8.93 -9.63 -0.91
CA ILE A 438 -8.79 -9.72 -2.37
C ILE A 438 -9.89 -8.92 -3.08
N ASN A 439 -11.13 -9.01 -2.58
CA ASN A 439 -12.26 -8.25 -3.10
C ASN A 439 -12.03 -6.74 -3.01
N LYS A 440 -11.58 -6.24 -1.86
CA LYS A 440 -11.29 -4.82 -1.61
C LYS A 440 -10.21 -4.28 -2.55
N LEU A 441 -9.12 -5.02 -2.72
CA LEU A 441 -8.02 -4.62 -3.60
C LEU A 441 -8.44 -4.65 -5.08
N ALA A 442 -9.10 -5.73 -5.52
CA ALA A 442 -9.62 -5.83 -6.89
C ALA A 442 -10.67 -4.75 -7.18
N PHE A 443 -11.53 -4.43 -6.23
CA PHE A 443 -12.48 -3.33 -6.34
C PHE A 443 -11.80 -1.99 -6.63
N LYS A 444 -10.71 -1.65 -5.93
CA LYS A 444 -9.93 -0.43 -6.15
C LYS A 444 -9.36 -0.39 -7.58
N VAL A 445 -8.77 -1.49 -8.05
CA VAL A 445 -8.21 -1.59 -9.41
C VAL A 445 -9.30 -1.45 -10.47
N LEU A 446 -10.46 -2.09 -10.28
CA LEU A 446 -11.60 -1.95 -11.18
C LEU A 446 -12.14 -0.53 -11.21
N ALA A 447 -12.28 0.13 -10.06
CA ALA A 447 -12.71 1.53 -9.98
C ALA A 447 -11.75 2.45 -10.74
N TRP A 448 -10.44 2.21 -10.61
CA TRP A 448 -9.44 2.93 -11.40
C TRP A 448 -9.60 2.72 -12.90
N LYS A 449 -9.82 1.47 -13.35
CA LYS A 449 -10.07 1.18 -14.78
C LYS A 449 -11.32 1.87 -15.32
N TYR A 450 -12.39 1.93 -14.54
CA TYR A 450 -13.60 2.72 -14.89
C TYR A 450 -13.29 4.22 -14.93
N TYR A 451 -12.63 4.76 -13.95
CA TYR A 451 -12.20 6.15 -13.90
C TYR A 451 -11.40 6.56 -15.16
N LYS A 452 -10.54 5.68 -15.63
CA LYS A 452 -9.76 5.88 -16.86
C LYS A 452 -10.58 5.75 -18.15
N GLY A 453 -11.82 5.32 -18.07
CA GLY A 453 -12.64 5.04 -19.25
C GLY A 453 -12.17 3.81 -20.05
N LEU A 454 -11.38 2.92 -19.44
CA LEU A 454 -10.99 1.64 -20.05
C LEU A 454 -12.16 0.65 -20.06
N MET A 455 -13.04 0.76 -19.08
CA MET A 455 -14.26 -0.04 -18.95
C MET A 455 -15.45 0.86 -19.25
N ILE A 456 -16.31 0.42 -20.15
CA ILE A 456 -17.56 1.11 -20.50
C ILE A 456 -18.68 0.10 -20.26
N ASP A 457 -19.65 0.44 -19.42
CA ASP A 457 -20.89 -0.31 -19.41
C ASP A 457 -21.62 -0.04 -20.73
N LEU A 458 -21.68 -1.03 -21.57
CA LEU A 458 -22.64 -1.02 -22.67
C LEU A 458 -24.04 -1.10 -22.05
N LYS A 459 -24.69 0.06 -21.92
CA LYS A 459 -26.09 0.16 -21.51
C LYS A 459 -26.99 -0.51 -22.54
#